data_a119e12fc375d69dea602dab8128a678
#
_entry.id   a119e12fc375d69dea602dab8128a678
#
_cell.length_a   1.000
_cell.length_b   1.000
_cell.length_c   1.000
_cell.angle_alpha   90.00
_cell.angle_beta   90.00
_cell.angle_gamma   90.00
#
_symmetry.space_group_name_H-M   'P 1'
#
loop_
_entity.id
_entity.type
_entity.pdbx_description
1 polymer ?
#
loop_
_entity_poly.entity_id
_entity_poly.type
_entity_poly.pdbx_seq_one_letter_code
_entity_poly.pdbx_strand_id
1 'polypeptide(L)'
;MVYPLLLHMRTWRMVEDVWWVSLNPTAPLKFTLNGIKFYSVRVDNASLKGYGSVKEQMWRLFHGAVDESTPSLLELAWFEDYASFNLYNRVCAETLSELDKEEDFDLFYIHDFQQLPTGLMLNTLKPKVFRWHIPFNEKIIPPDWSPFLAKFFNAYEAVIVSCKSYLDSLVKRGYRGRTYHIYPYIDFKEYRRPSKAEVDAFSEKYNIRDDDIVVLLVARLDPLKGHDIAIRALARAVKRCPNLKMVFVGDGSFSSSAGGLGLNKAAAWQEKLTRLAESLGLKDRVVFTGYLPRGELDAAYERCDLFILPSRAEGFGLVVAEAWLYGKPVIVSSEAGIAEIVEDGKTGYVVNPHNYEEIAEALIRLAQNEKLRAEMGEAGRRAVEVLSIERGLKEEAEVLKDVVEGAS
;
A
#
# COMPACT_ATOMS: atom_id res chain seq x y z
N MET A 1 -8.63 -0.42 -3.55
CA MET A 1 -8.38 -1.76 -2.95
C MET A 1 -9.67 -2.40 -2.45
N VAL A 2 -10.46 -1.78 -1.56
CA VAL A 2 -11.67 -2.39 -0.97
C VAL A 2 -12.82 -2.60 -1.99
N TYR A 3 -13.07 -1.65 -2.91
CA TYR A 3 -14.15 -1.79 -3.90
C TYR A 3 -14.03 -3.03 -4.80
N PRO A 4 -12.88 -3.32 -5.42
CA PRO A 4 -12.71 -4.57 -6.17
C PRO A 4 -12.94 -5.83 -5.31
N LEU A 5 -12.49 -5.82 -4.05
CA LEU A 5 -12.75 -6.87 -3.07
C LEU A 5 -14.26 -7.16 -2.96
N LEU A 6 -15.05 -6.13 -2.62
CA LEU A 6 -16.49 -6.26 -2.42
C LEU A 6 -17.21 -6.72 -3.69
N LEU A 7 -16.78 -6.20 -4.85
CA LEU A 7 -17.33 -6.59 -6.14
C LEU A 7 -17.10 -8.09 -6.43
N HIS A 8 -15.90 -8.60 -6.16
CA HIS A 8 -15.60 -10.01 -6.33
C HIS A 8 -16.33 -10.90 -5.32
N MET A 9 -16.36 -10.52 -4.03
CA MET A 9 -17.10 -11.27 -3.00
C MET A 9 -18.58 -11.45 -3.38
N ARG A 10 -19.20 -10.39 -3.90
CA ARG A 10 -20.58 -10.43 -4.37
C ARG A 10 -20.72 -11.25 -5.66
N THR A 11 -19.87 -11.03 -6.65
CA THR A 11 -19.89 -11.75 -7.94
C THR A 11 -19.72 -13.26 -7.74
N TRP A 12 -18.91 -13.65 -6.77
CA TRP A 12 -18.69 -15.07 -6.43
C TRP A 12 -19.67 -15.60 -5.39
N ARG A 13 -20.71 -14.81 -5.06
CA ARG A 13 -21.78 -15.18 -4.11
C ARG A 13 -21.26 -15.57 -2.72
N MET A 14 -20.17 -14.96 -2.28
CA MET A 14 -19.66 -15.11 -0.92
C MET A 14 -20.46 -14.28 0.08
N VAL A 15 -21.06 -13.18 -0.40
CA VAL A 15 -21.98 -12.30 0.32
C VAL A 15 -23.18 -11.98 -0.58
N GLU A 16 -24.38 -11.84 0.01
CA GLU A 16 -25.58 -11.50 -0.74
C GLU A 16 -25.70 -10.00 -0.95
N ASP A 17 -25.76 -9.26 0.14
CA ASP A 17 -25.87 -7.81 0.15
C ASP A 17 -24.66 -7.14 0.80
N VAL A 18 -24.22 -6.03 0.21
CA VAL A 18 -23.11 -5.24 0.71
C VAL A 18 -23.47 -3.78 0.71
N TRP A 19 -23.30 -3.16 1.87
CA TRP A 19 -23.32 -1.72 2.02
C TRP A 19 -21.90 -1.20 2.26
N TRP A 20 -21.52 -0.17 1.51
CA TRP A 20 -20.28 0.55 1.74
C TRP A 20 -20.55 1.94 2.28
N VAL A 21 -20.17 2.16 3.53
CA VAL A 21 -20.26 3.46 4.21
C VAL A 21 -18.90 4.13 4.20
N SER A 22 -18.78 5.30 3.60
CA SER A 22 -17.51 6.02 3.49
C SER A 22 -17.70 7.53 3.38
N LEU A 23 -16.65 8.28 3.70
CA LEU A 23 -16.59 9.71 3.49
C LEU A 23 -16.53 10.02 1.98
N ASN A 24 -17.59 10.60 1.46
CA ASN A 24 -17.64 11.08 0.07
C ASN A 24 -18.54 12.33 -0.02
N PRO A 25 -17.97 13.53 0.15
CA PRO A 25 -18.77 14.75 0.23
C PRO A 25 -19.42 15.14 -1.11
N THR A 26 -18.95 14.59 -2.23
CA THR A 26 -19.41 14.94 -3.59
C THR A 26 -20.38 13.94 -4.20
N ALA A 27 -20.42 12.70 -3.70
CA ALA A 27 -21.34 11.69 -4.20
C ALA A 27 -22.78 11.87 -3.68
N PRO A 28 -23.78 11.27 -4.34
CA PRO A 28 -25.12 11.15 -3.76
C PRO A 28 -25.09 10.51 -2.36
N LEU A 29 -26.08 10.84 -1.50
CA LEU A 29 -26.15 10.29 -0.15
C LEU A 29 -26.24 8.76 -0.15
N LYS A 30 -27.15 8.23 -0.96
CA LYS A 30 -27.31 6.79 -1.22
C LYS A 30 -27.28 6.56 -2.73
N PHE A 31 -26.55 5.53 -3.17
CA PHE A 31 -26.54 5.08 -4.58
C PHE A 31 -26.10 3.62 -4.65
N THR A 32 -26.34 3.00 -5.82
CA THR A 32 -25.91 1.62 -6.08
C THR A 32 -25.00 1.60 -7.30
N LEU A 33 -23.88 0.91 -7.20
CA LEU A 33 -22.95 0.71 -8.30
C LEU A 33 -22.53 -0.77 -8.36
N ASN A 34 -22.77 -1.41 -9.51
CA ASN A 34 -22.50 -2.84 -9.70
C ASN A 34 -23.12 -3.74 -8.61
N GLY A 35 -24.28 -3.31 -8.09
CA GLY A 35 -25.04 -4.00 -7.06
C GLY A 35 -24.52 -3.85 -5.62
N ILE A 36 -23.43 -3.12 -5.40
CA ILE A 36 -23.01 -2.68 -4.07
C ILE A 36 -23.77 -1.40 -3.73
N LYS A 37 -24.38 -1.37 -2.54
CA LYS A 37 -25.12 -0.21 -2.02
C LYS A 37 -24.12 0.71 -1.31
N PHE A 38 -24.16 2.01 -1.58
CA PHE A 38 -23.25 3.01 -1.02
C PHE A 38 -24.03 4.00 -0.15
N TYR A 39 -23.41 4.38 0.97
CA TYR A 39 -23.83 5.51 1.77
C TYR A 39 -22.66 6.50 1.94
N SER A 40 -22.87 7.73 1.49
CA SER A 40 -21.87 8.80 1.55
C SER A 40 -22.01 9.57 2.85
N VAL A 41 -21.15 9.30 3.82
CA VAL A 41 -21.04 10.10 5.05
C VAL A 41 -20.59 11.51 4.69
N ARG A 42 -21.21 12.51 5.32
CA ARG A 42 -20.90 13.91 5.14
C ARG A 42 -20.60 14.57 6.48
N VAL A 43 -19.57 15.37 6.51
CA VAL A 43 -19.22 16.29 7.60
C VAL A 43 -19.03 17.68 7.00
N ASP A 44 -19.17 18.72 7.80
CA ASP A 44 -18.91 20.09 7.34
C ASP A 44 -17.43 20.31 6.95
N ASN A 45 -17.17 21.39 6.20
CA ASN A 45 -15.82 21.64 5.67
C ASN A 45 -14.75 21.87 6.76
N ALA A 46 -15.12 22.42 7.91
CA ALA A 46 -14.19 22.63 9.00
C ALA A 46 -13.81 21.29 9.62
N SER A 47 -14.80 20.45 9.92
CA SER A 47 -14.60 19.07 10.40
C SER A 47 -13.83 18.20 9.38
N LEU A 48 -14.05 18.38 8.09
CA LEU A 48 -13.31 17.67 7.05
C LEU A 48 -11.82 18.04 7.06
N LYS A 49 -11.50 19.32 7.28
CA LYS A 49 -10.12 19.81 7.40
C LYS A 49 -9.44 19.24 8.65
N GLY A 50 -10.10 19.31 9.81
CA GLY A 50 -9.57 18.77 11.07
C GLY A 50 -9.36 17.27 11.00
N TYR A 51 -10.33 16.51 10.45
CA TYR A 51 -10.17 15.08 10.19
C TYR A 51 -8.94 14.79 9.31
N GLY A 52 -8.74 15.58 8.23
CA GLY A 52 -7.59 15.43 7.34
C GLY A 52 -6.25 15.65 8.03
N SER A 53 -6.17 16.65 8.94
CA SER A 53 -5.00 16.95 9.76
C SER A 53 -4.60 15.77 10.64
N VAL A 54 -5.55 15.22 11.42
CA VAL A 54 -5.29 14.08 12.32
C VAL A 54 -4.94 12.81 11.54
N LYS A 55 -5.66 12.55 10.45
CA LYS A 55 -5.37 11.42 9.56
C LYS A 55 -3.93 11.46 9.03
N GLU A 56 -3.45 12.62 8.60
CA GLU A 56 -2.07 12.79 8.10
C GLU A 56 -1.05 12.51 9.20
N GLN A 57 -1.27 12.99 10.42
CA GLN A 57 -0.37 12.77 11.55
C GLN A 57 -0.31 11.28 11.95
N MET A 58 -1.47 10.62 12.05
CA MET A 58 -1.52 9.18 12.32
C MET A 58 -0.85 8.37 11.20
N TRP A 59 -1.07 8.76 9.94
CA TRP A 59 -0.43 8.11 8.79
C TRP A 59 1.10 8.22 8.89
N ARG A 60 1.62 9.41 9.19
CA ARG A 60 3.06 9.64 9.38
C ARG A 60 3.63 8.77 10.49
N LEU A 61 2.93 8.69 11.63
CA LEU A 61 3.33 7.84 12.75
C LEU A 61 3.46 6.38 12.34
N PHE A 62 2.41 5.79 11.74
CA PHE A 62 2.42 4.38 11.37
C PHE A 62 3.44 4.06 10.26
N HIS A 63 3.83 5.03 9.45
CA HIS A 63 4.88 4.88 8.43
C HIS A 63 6.29 5.24 8.94
N GLY A 64 6.46 5.53 10.22
CA GLY A 64 7.76 5.91 10.77
C GLY A 64 8.29 7.24 10.24
N ALA A 65 7.45 8.07 9.65
CA ALA A 65 7.79 9.43 9.21
C ALA A 65 7.69 10.41 10.40
N VAL A 66 8.26 10.00 11.53
CA VAL A 66 8.27 10.77 12.78
C VAL A 66 9.46 11.72 12.81
N ASP A 67 9.23 12.95 13.26
CA ASP A 67 10.23 13.96 13.52
C ASP A 67 9.86 14.73 14.81
N GLU A 68 10.62 15.73 15.17
CA GLU A 68 10.37 16.57 16.38
C GLU A 68 8.98 17.24 16.38
N SER A 69 8.34 17.37 15.21
CA SER A 69 6.99 17.94 15.07
C SER A 69 5.89 16.88 15.16
N THR A 70 6.23 15.58 15.28
CA THR A 70 5.26 14.51 15.39
C THR A 70 4.71 14.47 16.82
N PRO A 71 3.40 14.70 17.02
CA PRO A 71 2.82 14.80 18.35
C PRO A 71 2.85 13.44 19.06
N SER A 72 3.06 13.46 20.36
CA SER A 72 2.73 12.33 21.23
C SER A 72 1.22 12.05 21.21
N LEU A 73 0.81 10.88 21.69
CA LEU A 73 -0.63 10.55 21.76
C LEU A 73 -1.39 11.58 22.60
N LEU A 74 -0.82 12.03 23.71
CA LEU A 74 -1.44 13.00 24.60
C LEU A 74 -1.65 14.34 23.88
N GLU A 75 -0.62 14.82 23.19
CA GLU A 75 -0.72 16.04 22.38
C GLU A 75 -1.76 15.89 21.26
N LEU A 76 -1.77 14.75 20.53
CA LEU A 76 -2.77 14.51 19.50
C LEU A 76 -4.20 14.57 20.06
N ALA A 77 -4.45 14.00 21.23
CA ALA A 77 -5.76 14.02 21.87
C ALA A 77 -6.21 15.42 22.33
N TRP A 78 -5.28 16.35 22.55
CA TRP A 78 -5.55 17.74 22.89
C TRP A 78 -5.72 18.66 21.66
N PHE A 79 -5.39 18.19 20.45
CA PHE A 79 -5.66 18.97 19.25
C PHE A 79 -7.18 19.14 19.05
N GLU A 80 -7.61 20.37 18.78
CA GLU A 80 -8.99 20.68 18.41
C GLU A 80 -9.47 19.82 17.22
N ASP A 81 -8.57 19.57 16.28
CA ASP A 81 -8.78 18.72 15.10
C ASP A 81 -9.15 17.27 15.45
N TYR A 82 -8.73 16.74 16.62
CA TYR A 82 -9.07 15.39 17.06
C TYR A 82 -10.58 15.22 17.31
N ALA A 83 -11.26 16.28 17.70
CA ALA A 83 -12.72 16.28 17.78
C ALA A 83 -13.38 15.99 16.43
N SER A 84 -12.81 16.54 15.35
CA SER A 84 -13.27 16.27 13.97
C SER A 84 -13.04 14.83 13.53
N PHE A 85 -11.92 14.22 13.91
CA PHE A 85 -11.64 12.81 13.67
C PHE A 85 -12.65 11.91 14.41
N ASN A 86 -12.95 12.22 15.67
CA ASN A 86 -13.97 11.51 16.44
C ASN A 86 -15.38 11.74 15.89
N LEU A 87 -15.70 12.96 15.45
CA LEU A 87 -17.00 13.26 14.82
C LEU A 87 -17.23 12.39 13.58
N TYR A 88 -16.22 12.30 12.71
CA TYR A 88 -16.30 11.43 11.53
C TYR A 88 -16.63 9.98 11.90
N ASN A 89 -15.87 9.40 12.85
CA ASN A 89 -16.06 8.02 13.28
C ASN A 89 -17.44 7.81 13.94
N ARG A 90 -17.92 8.81 14.72
CA ARG A 90 -19.25 8.77 15.32
C ARG A 90 -20.35 8.78 14.26
N VAL A 91 -20.26 9.67 13.26
CA VAL A 91 -21.24 9.72 12.17
C VAL A 91 -21.24 8.42 11.38
N CYS A 92 -20.08 7.80 11.15
CA CYS A 92 -20.02 6.47 10.54
C CYS A 92 -20.75 5.42 11.39
N ALA A 93 -20.50 5.38 12.69
CA ALA A 93 -21.13 4.42 13.61
C ALA A 93 -22.65 4.62 13.70
N GLU A 94 -23.12 5.87 13.80
CA GLU A 94 -24.55 6.22 13.79
C GLU A 94 -25.22 5.77 12.48
N THR A 95 -24.58 6.07 11.33
CA THR A 95 -25.07 5.65 10.01
C THR A 95 -25.17 4.12 9.91
N LEU A 96 -24.14 3.40 10.36
CA LEU A 96 -24.15 1.93 10.35
C LEU A 96 -25.26 1.38 11.26
N SER A 97 -25.46 1.96 12.44
CA SER A 97 -26.53 1.55 13.36
C SER A 97 -27.93 1.81 12.80
N GLU A 98 -28.11 2.89 12.02
CA GLU A 98 -29.39 3.17 11.36
C GLU A 98 -29.65 2.20 10.21
N LEU A 99 -28.65 1.94 9.38
CA LEU A 99 -28.74 0.98 8.27
C LEU A 99 -29.01 -0.44 8.80
N ASP A 100 -28.40 -0.82 9.92
CA ASP A 100 -28.60 -2.14 10.52
C ASP A 100 -30.05 -2.40 10.95
N LYS A 101 -30.78 -1.36 11.38
CA LYS A 101 -32.22 -1.48 11.71
C LYS A 101 -33.09 -1.76 10.48
N GLU A 102 -32.63 -1.33 9.29
CA GLU A 102 -33.39 -1.50 8.04
C GLU A 102 -32.98 -2.80 7.31
N GLU A 103 -31.71 -3.16 7.35
CA GLU A 103 -31.11 -4.19 6.49
C GLU A 103 -30.75 -5.48 7.25
N ASP A 104 -30.67 -5.43 8.60
CA ASP A 104 -30.34 -6.55 9.48
C ASP A 104 -29.03 -7.28 9.11
N PHE A 105 -27.91 -6.56 9.22
CA PHE A 105 -26.58 -7.09 8.81
C PHE A 105 -26.12 -8.27 9.67
N ASP A 106 -25.40 -9.22 9.09
CA ASP A 106 -24.75 -10.31 9.81
C ASP A 106 -23.46 -9.86 10.51
N LEU A 107 -22.77 -8.85 9.92
CA LEU A 107 -21.46 -8.43 10.41
C LEU A 107 -21.10 -7.02 9.93
N PHE A 108 -20.20 -6.34 10.67
CA PHE A 108 -19.58 -5.08 10.27
C PHE A 108 -18.10 -5.29 9.97
N TYR A 109 -17.70 -4.99 8.72
CA TYR A 109 -16.32 -5.12 8.26
C TYR A 109 -15.70 -3.73 8.07
N ILE A 110 -14.83 -3.33 9.00
CA ILE A 110 -14.27 -1.97 9.09
C ILE A 110 -12.82 -1.99 8.62
N HIS A 111 -12.46 -0.99 7.81
CA HIS A 111 -11.18 -0.95 7.13
C HIS A 111 -10.35 0.26 7.52
N ASP A 112 -9.07 -0.02 7.81
CA ASP A 112 -7.99 0.93 7.96
C ASP A 112 -8.08 1.89 9.16
N PHE A 113 -6.94 2.47 9.53
CA PHE A 113 -6.76 3.25 10.75
C PHE A 113 -7.72 4.45 10.88
N GLN A 114 -8.17 5.00 9.73
CA GLN A 114 -9.09 6.13 9.74
C GLN A 114 -10.43 5.81 10.40
N GLN A 115 -10.86 4.55 10.34
CA GLN A 115 -12.14 4.08 10.91
C GLN A 115 -11.94 3.19 12.15
N LEU A 116 -10.72 3.08 12.66
CA LEU A 116 -10.45 2.25 13.83
C LEU A 116 -11.36 2.58 15.05
N PRO A 117 -11.65 3.86 15.38
CA PRO A 117 -12.56 4.20 16.47
C PRO A 117 -14.02 3.83 16.22
N THR A 118 -14.47 3.66 14.97
CA THR A 118 -15.86 3.36 14.62
C THR A 118 -16.38 2.12 15.34
N GLY A 119 -15.58 1.05 15.45
CA GLY A 119 -15.98 -0.19 16.11
C GLY A 119 -16.31 -0.03 17.59
N LEU A 120 -15.62 0.90 18.29
CA LEU A 120 -15.92 1.22 19.69
C LEU A 120 -17.21 2.06 19.83
N MET A 121 -17.49 2.91 18.82
CA MET A 121 -18.65 3.81 18.83
C MET A 121 -19.92 3.14 18.31
N LEU A 122 -19.78 2.06 17.56
CA LEU A 122 -20.89 1.30 17.00
C LEU A 122 -21.55 0.44 18.10
N ASN A 123 -22.76 0.83 18.48
CA ASN A 123 -23.55 0.11 19.49
C ASN A 123 -24.33 -1.02 18.84
N THR A 124 -23.75 -2.21 18.81
CA THR A 124 -24.37 -3.42 18.26
C THR A 124 -23.87 -4.66 19.00
N LEU A 125 -24.67 -5.73 19.00
CA LEU A 125 -24.28 -7.06 19.46
C LEU A 125 -23.72 -7.92 18.31
N LYS A 126 -23.80 -7.43 17.07
CA LYS A 126 -23.33 -8.13 15.89
C LYS A 126 -21.79 -8.06 15.80
N PRO A 127 -21.14 -9.07 15.25
CA PRO A 127 -19.70 -9.12 15.19
C PRO A 127 -19.10 -8.00 14.32
N LYS A 128 -17.94 -7.52 14.74
CA LYS A 128 -17.16 -6.49 14.06
C LYS A 128 -15.79 -7.05 13.73
N VAL A 129 -15.43 -7.01 12.46
CA VAL A 129 -14.09 -7.38 11.96
C VAL A 129 -13.37 -6.13 11.52
N PHE A 130 -12.09 -6.05 11.81
CA PHE A 130 -11.24 -4.95 11.39
C PHE A 130 -10.13 -5.43 10.46
N ARG A 131 -9.89 -4.70 9.36
CA ARG A 131 -8.76 -4.97 8.45
C ARG A 131 -7.79 -3.81 8.44
N TRP A 132 -6.54 -4.12 8.77
CA TRP A 132 -5.44 -3.17 8.78
C TRP A 132 -4.64 -3.23 7.47
N HIS A 133 -4.42 -2.09 6.81
CA HIS A 133 -3.81 -2.02 5.48
C HIS A 133 -2.43 -1.34 5.42
N ILE A 134 -2.03 -0.60 6.46
CA ILE A 134 -0.79 0.18 6.48
C ILE A 134 0.27 -0.49 7.36
N PRO A 135 1.52 0.00 7.41
CA PRO A 135 2.53 -0.55 8.31
C PRO A 135 2.05 -0.59 9.75
N PHE A 136 2.37 -1.67 10.47
CA PHE A 136 2.11 -1.82 11.90
C PHE A 136 3.35 -2.39 12.59
N ASN A 137 4.37 -1.55 12.74
CA ASN A 137 5.65 -1.94 13.32
C ASN A 137 5.76 -1.44 14.77
N GLU A 138 5.85 -2.36 15.73
CA GLU A 138 5.96 -2.04 17.15
C GLU A 138 7.20 -1.18 17.50
N LYS A 139 8.26 -1.27 16.71
CA LYS A 139 9.49 -0.48 16.92
C LYS A 139 9.31 1.00 16.58
N ILE A 140 8.34 1.30 15.73
CA ILE A 140 8.06 2.66 15.24
C ILE A 140 6.97 3.32 16.09
N ILE A 141 5.94 2.55 16.47
CA ILE A 141 4.80 3.06 17.24
C ILE A 141 5.25 3.31 18.69
N PRO A 142 5.17 4.54 19.21
CA PRO A 142 5.56 4.84 20.59
C PRO A 142 4.80 3.97 21.61
N PRO A 143 5.44 3.58 22.71
CA PRO A 143 4.82 2.73 23.75
C PRO A 143 3.57 3.34 24.40
N ASP A 144 3.50 4.65 24.55
CA ASP A 144 2.37 5.39 25.10
C ASP A 144 1.09 5.28 24.25
N TRP A 145 1.21 4.91 22.98
CA TRP A 145 0.07 4.62 22.10
C TRP A 145 -0.61 3.27 22.39
N SER A 146 0.04 2.36 23.16
CA SER A 146 -0.50 1.02 23.41
C SER A 146 -1.88 1.03 24.07
N PRO A 147 -2.16 1.82 25.13
CA PRO A 147 -3.51 1.86 25.73
C PRO A 147 -4.59 2.36 24.76
N PHE A 148 -4.24 3.33 23.92
CA PHE A 148 -5.14 3.88 22.90
C PHE A 148 -5.47 2.84 21.84
N LEU A 149 -4.46 2.21 21.26
CA LEU A 149 -4.62 1.16 20.24
C LEU A 149 -5.37 -0.04 20.81
N ALA A 150 -4.98 -0.52 22.00
CA ALA A 150 -5.67 -1.61 22.66
C ALA A 150 -7.16 -1.34 22.88
N LYS A 151 -7.51 -0.11 23.32
CA LYS A 151 -8.90 0.27 23.53
C LYS A 151 -9.74 0.13 22.27
N PHE A 152 -9.21 0.58 21.13
CA PHE A 152 -9.96 0.53 19.87
C PHE A 152 -9.94 -0.86 19.23
N PHE A 153 -8.78 -1.54 19.20
CA PHE A 153 -8.72 -2.89 18.64
C PHE A 153 -9.59 -3.89 19.41
N ASN A 154 -9.65 -3.79 20.73
CA ASN A 154 -10.49 -4.69 21.54
C ASN A 154 -12.01 -4.46 21.41
N ALA A 155 -12.43 -3.49 20.58
CA ALA A 155 -13.81 -3.33 20.16
C ALA A 155 -14.20 -4.26 19.00
N TYR A 156 -13.24 -5.02 18.46
CA TYR A 156 -13.42 -5.94 17.34
C TYR A 156 -13.20 -7.39 17.78
N GLU A 157 -14.06 -8.29 17.34
CA GLU A 157 -13.97 -9.73 17.58
C GLU A 157 -12.78 -10.34 16.84
N ALA A 158 -12.44 -9.78 15.67
CA ALA A 158 -11.31 -10.21 14.86
C ALA A 158 -10.59 -9.03 14.21
N VAL A 159 -9.26 -9.15 14.09
CA VAL A 159 -8.41 -8.22 13.34
C VAL A 159 -7.62 -9.00 12.30
N ILE A 160 -7.72 -8.57 11.04
CA ILE A 160 -6.98 -9.11 9.91
C ILE A 160 -5.84 -8.15 9.58
N VAL A 161 -4.61 -8.68 9.47
CA VAL A 161 -3.41 -7.91 9.11
C VAL A 161 -2.77 -8.41 7.82
N SER A 162 -1.99 -7.53 7.19
CA SER A 162 -1.38 -7.76 5.89
C SER A 162 -0.03 -8.49 5.95
N CYS A 163 0.61 -8.57 7.12
CA CYS A 163 1.92 -9.20 7.32
C CYS A 163 1.91 -10.03 8.60
N LYS A 164 2.66 -11.13 8.63
CA LYS A 164 2.78 -11.98 9.82
C LYS A 164 3.40 -11.23 11.00
N SER A 165 4.41 -10.41 10.74
CA SER A 165 5.05 -9.57 11.75
C SER A 165 4.08 -8.62 12.47
N TYR A 166 2.96 -8.26 11.85
CA TYR A 166 1.94 -7.40 12.46
C TYR A 166 1.08 -8.15 13.49
N LEU A 167 0.96 -9.49 13.41
CA LEU A 167 0.25 -10.29 14.41
C LEU A 167 0.89 -10.11 15.80
N ASP A 168 2.21 -10.30 15.88
CA ASP A 168 2.96 -10.14 17.12
C ASP A 168 2.86 -8.70 17.65
N SER A 169 2.91 -7.72 16.75
CA SER A 169 2.78 -6.30 17.10
C SER A 169 1.41 -5.99 17.72
N LEU A 170 0.31 -6.55 17.20
CA LEU A 170 -1.04 -6.38 17.75
C LEU A 170 -1.13 -6.95 19.19
N VAL A 171 -0.66 -8.17 19.38
CA VAL A 171 -0.71 -8.85 20.70
C VAL A 171 0.11 -8.08 21.72
N LYS A 172 1.32 -7.65 21.37
CA LYS A 172 2.19 -6.84 22.23
C LYS A 172 1.58 -5.49 22.59
N ARG A 173 0.73 -4.91 21.71
CA ARG A 173 0.00 -3.67 21.98
C ARG A 173 -1.30 -3.87 22.74
N GLY A 174 -1.61 -5.09 23.19
CA GLY A 174 -2.71 -5.39 24.12
C GLY A 174 -4.01 -5.81 23.44
N TYR A 175 -4.01 -6.16 22.17
CA TYR A 175 -5.17 -6.79 21.55
C TYR A 175 -5.36 -8.22 22.07
N ARG A 176 -6.61 -8.60 22.37
CA ARG A 176 -6.97 -9.88 23.00
C ARG A 176 -7.94 -10.72 22.17
N GLY A 177 -8.44 -10.18 21.06
CA GLY A 177 -9.38 -10.87 20.18
C GLY A 177 -8.67 -11.81 19.19
N ARG A 178 -9.44 -12.36 18.25
CA ARG A 178 -8.92 -13.25 17.20
C ARG A 178 -8.08 -12.47 16.21
N THR A 179 -6.89 -12.99 15.85
CA THR A 179 -6.00 -12.38 14.86
C THR A 179 -5.85 -13.27 13.66
N TYR A 180 -5.94 -12.69 12.47
CA TYR A 180 -5.76 -13.39 11.22
C TYR A 180 -4.73 -12.67 10.36
N HIS A 181 -3.97 -13.44 9.59
CA HIS A 181 -3.03 -12.93 8.62
C HIS A 181 -3.50 -13.33 7.23
N ILE A 182 -3.77 -12.33 6.39
CA ILE A 182 -4.11 -12.52 4.98
C ILE A 182 -3.30 -11.50 4.19
N TYR A 183 -2.41 -11.95 3.31
CA TYR A 183 -1.66 -11.07 2.43
C TYR A 183 -2.61 -10.22 1.57
N PRO A 184 -2.25 -8.98 1.25
CA PRO A 184 -2.90 -8.25 0.17
C PRO A 184 -2.80 -9.04 -1.14
N TYR A 185 -3.81 -8.97 -1.97
CA TYR A 185 -3.92 -9.77 -3.19
C TYR A 185 -4.26 -8.91 -4.40
N ILE A 186 -3.98 -9.43 -5.59
CA ILE A 186 -4.21 -8.78 -6.87
C ILE A 186 -4.93 -9.73 -7.84
N ASP A 187 -5.77 -9.17 -8.70
CA ASP A 187 -6.38 -9.91 -9.80
C ASP A 187 -5.38 -9.99 -10.96
N PHE A 188 -4.83 -11.18 -11.20
CA PHE A 188 -3.86 -11.40 -12.28
C PHE A 188 -4.43 -11.11 -13.67
N LYS A 189 -5.77 -11.14 -13.83
CA LYS A 189 -6.45 -10.84 -15.09
C LYS A 189 -6.42 -9.36 -15.46
N GLU A 190 -6.16 -8.48 -14.49
CA GLU A 190 -5.98 -7.06 -14.75
C GLU A 190 -4.63 -6.74 -15.42
N TYR A 191 -3.70 -7.70 -15.47
CA TYR A 191 -2.33 -7.55 -15.97
C TYR A 191 -2.19 -8.25 -17.32
N ARG A 192 -2.01 -7.46 -18.37
CA ARG A 192 -1.86 -7.99 -19.72
C ARG A 192 -0.40 -7.93 -20.20
N ARG A 193 -0.03 -8.84 -21.06
CA ARG A 193 1.24 -8.73 -21.79
C ARG A 193 1.07 -7.69 -22.91
N PRO A 194 1.86 -6.58 -22.90
CA PRO A 194 1.84 -5.62 -23.96
C PRO A 194 2.45 -6.21 -25.25
N SER A 195 2.02 -5.69 -26.40
CA SER A 195 2.64 -6.01 -27.68
C SER A 195 4.05 -5.43 -27.77
N LYS A 196 4.88 -5.99 -28.66
CA LYS A 196 6.22 -5.43 -28.93
C LYS A 196 6.15 -3.95 -29.32
N ALA A 197 5.19 -3.56 -30.13
CA ALA A 197 5.04 -2.17 -30.55
C ALA A 197 4.75 -1.21 -29.38
N GLU A 198 4.00 -1.65 -28.35
CA GLU A 198 3.76 -0.85 -27.15
C GLU A 198 5.03 -0.70 -26.31
N VAL A 199 5.84 -1.77 -26.20
CA VAL A 199 7.12 -1.75 -25.50
C VAL A 199 8.15 -0.88 -26.24
N ASP A 200 8.19 -0.96 -27.57
CA ASP A 200 9.09 -0.16 -28.42
C ASP A 200 8.69 1.34 -28.30
N ALA A 201 7.39 1.66 -28.37
CA ALA A 201 6.89 3.03 -28.19
C ALA A 201 7.22 3.61 -26.80
N PHE A 202 7.12 2.78 -25.75
CA PHE A 202 7.56 3.18 -24.40
C PHE A 202 9.06 3.48 -24.38
N SER A 203 9.89 2.62 -24.99
CA SER A 203 11.33 2.79 -25.04
C SER A 203 11.72 4.07 -25.80
N GLU A 204 11.09 4.34 -26.95
CA GLU A 204 11.30 5.55 -27.72
C GLU A 204 10.90 6.81 -26.94
N LYS A 205 9.71 6.81 -26.35
CA LYS A 205 9.16 7.94 -25.56
C LYS A 205 10.10 8.37 -24.42
N TYR A 206 10.76 7.40 -23.77
CA TYR A 206 11.62 7.65 -22.61
C TYR A 206 13.10 7.52 -22.93
N ASN A 207 13.48 7.50 -24.22
CA ASN A 207 14.85 7.41 -24.70
C ASN A 207 15.62 6.24 -24.06
N ILE A 208 15.00 5.07 -24.03
CA ILE A 208 15.59 3.81 -23.55
C ILE A 208 16.16 3.06 -24.75
N ARG A 209 17.45 2.79 -24.74
CA ARG A 209 18.14 2.08 -25.82
C ARG A 209 18.03 0.57 -25.64
N ASP A 210 18.25 -0.19 -26.71
CA ASP A 210 18.20 -1.65 -26.67
C ASP A 210 19.27 -2.26 -25.75
N ASP A 211 20.42 -1.59 -25.63
CA ASP A 211 21.54 -2.02 -24.78
C ASP A 211 21.41 -1.55 -23.31
N ASP A 212 20.43 -0.69 -22.99
CA ASP A 212 20.19 -0.25 -21.62
C ASP A 212 19.60 -1.39 -20.77
N ILE A 213 20.21 -1.63 -19.61
CA ILE A 213 19.63 -2.48 -18.55
C ILE A 213 18.74 -1.60 -17.69
N VAL A 214 17.44 -1.82 -17.78
CA VAL A 214 16.41 -0.97 -17.17
C VAL A 214 16.06 -1.46 -15.77
N VAL A 215 16.28 -0.58 -14.79
CA VAL A 215 15.85 -0.74 -13.40
C VAL A 215 14.55 0.06 -13.21
N LEU A 216 13.46 -0.62 -12.93
CA LEU A 216 12.14 0.02 -12.73
C LEU A 216 11.84 0.18 -11.24
N LEU A 217 11.32 1.36 -10.87
CA LEU A 217 10.72 1.63 -9.57
C LEU A 217 9.36 2.28 -9.80
N VAL A 218 8.31 1.63 -9.31
CA VAL A 218 6.91 2.12 -9.40
C VAL A 218 6.45 2.51 -8.01
N ALA A 219 6.33 3.81 -7.76
CA ALA A 219 5.87 4.33 -6.48
C ALA A 219 5.50 5.81 -6.61
N ARG A 220 4.69 6.31 -5.68
CA ARG A 220 4.50 7.76 -5.54
C ARG A 220 5.83 8.45 -5.26
N LEU A 221 5.99 9.68 -5.75
CA LEU A 221 7.14 10.52 -5.42
C LEU A 221 7.04 11.03 -3.97
N ASP A 222 7.51 10.18 -3.05
CA ASP A 222 7.49 10.37 -1.61
C ASP A 222 8.85 9.94 -1.04
N PRO A 223 9.46 10.70 -0.09
CA PRO A 223 10.73 10.35 0.54
C PRO A 223 10.77 8.93 1.13
N LEU A 224 9.64 8.42 1.63
CA LEU A 224 9.56 7.06 2.19
C LEU A 224 9.76 5.96 1.15
N LYS A 225 9.58 6.26 -0.15
CA LYS A 225 9.71 5.28 -1.22
C LYS A 225 11.15 5.05 -1.71
N GLY A 226 12.11 5.81 -1.17
CA GLY A 226 13.54 5.54 -1.36
C GLY A 226 14.11 5.84 -2.75
N HIS A 227 13.50 6.73 -3.53
CA HIS A 227 14.03 7.14 -4.84
C HIS A 227 15.46 7.69 -4.76
N ASP A 228 15.77 8.44 -3.71
CA ASP A 228 17.11 8.96 -3.45
C ASP A 228 18.12 7.86 -3.10
N ILE A 229 17.66 6.81 -2.40
CA ILE A 229 18.46 5.60 -2.12
C ILE A 229 18.80 4.90 -3.43
N ALA A 230 17.81 4.68 -4.30
CA ALA A 230 17.97 4.07 -5.61
C ALA A 230 18.98 4.85 -6.48
N ILE A 231 18.90 6.19 -6.52
CA ILE A 231 19.85 7.04 -7.26
C ILE A 231 21.27 6.89 -6.70
N ARG A 232 21.45 6.85 -5.38
CA ARG A 232 22.79 6.68 -4.76
C ARG A 232 23.35 5.30 -5.02
N ALA A 233 22.54 4.25 -5.00
CA ALA A 233 22.95 2.90 -5.38
C ALA A 233 23.32 2.82 -6.87
N LEU A 234 22.52 3.45 -7.74
CA LEU A 234 22.82 3.55 -9.18
C LEU A 234 24.18 4.21 -9.43
N ALA A 235 24.50 5.30 -8.72
CA ALA A 235 25.76 6.02 -8.87
C ALA A 235 27.01 5.14 -8.60
N ARG A 236 26.84 4.11 -7.78
CA ARG A 236 27.89 3.12 -7.53
C ARG A 236 27.89 2.04 -8.59
N ALA A 237 26.71 1.55 -8.94
CA ALA A 237 26.56 0.43 -9.86
C ALA A 237 26.99 0.77 -11.29
N VAL A 238 26.77 1.99 -11.77
CA VAL A 238 27.17 2.43 -13.14
C VAL A 238 28.67 2.40 -13.38
N LYS A 239 29.49 2.43 -12.33
CA LYS A 239 30.96 2.30 -12.46
C LYS A 239 31.36 0.92 -12.99
N ARG A 240 30.56 -0.11 -12.71
CA ARG A 240 30.79 -1.50 -13.15
C ARG A 240 29.86 -1.93 -14.28
N CYS A 241 28.66 -1.29 -14.34
CA CYS A 241 27.62 -1.58 -15.33
C CYS A 241 27.16 -0.25 -15.97
N PRO A 242 27.93 0.30 -16.94
CA PRO A 242 27.68 1.64 -17.48
C PRO A 242 26.38 1.76 -18.30
N ASN A 243 25.73 0.68 -18.65
CA ASN A 243 24.46 0.64 -19.36
C ASN A 243 23.22 0.56 -18.45
N LEU A 244 23.38 0.66 -17.13
CA LEU A 244 22.25 0.76 -16.21
C LEU A 244 21.49 2.07 -16.42
N LYS A 245 20.17 1.98 -16.52
CA LYS A 245 19.22 3.10 -16.59
C LYS A 245 18.09 2.89 -15.63
N MET A 246 17.73 3.92 -14.86
CA MET A 246 16.70 3.85 -13.86
C MET A 246 15.46 4.62 -14.31
N VAL A 247 14.31 3.97 -14.23
CA VAL A 247 13.02 4.54 -14.62
C VAL A 247 12.12 4.60 -13.38
N PHE A 248 11.72 5.80 -13.00
CA PHE A 248 10.78 6.07 -11.93
C PHE A 248 9.40 6.35 -12.51
N VAL A 249 8.43 5.51 -12.14
CA VAL A 249 7.02 5.64 -12.51
C VAL A 249 6.20 6.06 -11.31
N GLY A 250 5.42 7.10 -11.49
CA GLY A 250 4.51 7.65 -10.49
C GLY A 250 4.72 9.14 -10.28
N ASP A 251 3.73 9.75 -9.67
CA ASP A 251 3.72 11.14 -9.27
C ASP A 251 3.37 11.28 -7.79
N GLY A 252 2.93 12.46 -7.34
CA GLY A 252 2.52 12.69 -5.94
C GLY A 252 1.07 12.41 -5.65
N SER A 253 0.30 11.96 -6.65
CA SER A 253 -1.13 11.76 -6.47
C SER A 253 -1.41 10.57 -5.54
N PHE A 254 -2.24 10.81 -4.53
CA PHE A 254 -3.04 9.75 -3.95
C PHE A 254 -4.18 9.50 -4.94
N SER A 255 -4.47 8.26 -5.25
CA SER A 255 -5.37 7.75 -6.29
C SER A 255 -6.79 8.37 -6.37
N SER A 256 -7.06 9.49 -5.75
CA SER A 256 -8.36 10.16 -5.74
C SER A 256 -8.33 11.68 -5.54
N SER A 257 -7.18 12.30 -5.34
CA SER A 257 -7.14 13.76 -5.11
C SER A 257 -6.70 14.52 -6.37
N ALA A 258 -7.65 14.83 -7.23
CA ALA A 258 -7.48 15.85 -8.28
C ALA A 258 -7.18 17.28 -7.72
N GLY A 259 -6.86 17.41 -6.47
CA GLY A 259 -6.73 18.66 -5.71
C GLY A 259 -5.43 18.85 -4.94
N GLY A 260 -4.31 18.94 -5.60
CA GLY A 260 -3.28 19.93 -5.32
C GLY A 260 -2.21 19.68 -4.23
N LEU A 261 -2.49 19.26 -3.03
CA LEU A 261 -1.49 19.29 -1.94
C LEU A 261 -0.38 18.23 -2.08
N GLY A 262 -0.71 17.03 -2.56
CA GLY A 262 0.26 15.95 -2.80
C GLY A 262 1.17 16.24 -4.00
N LEU A 263 0.64 16.86 -5.06
CA LEU A 263 1.37 17.17 -6.29
C LEU A 263 2.47 18.21 -6.07
N ASN A 264 2.23 19.24 -5.27
CA ASN A 264 3.24 20.26 -4.96
C ASN A 264 4.41 19.68 -4.15
N LYS A 265 4.13 18.83 -3.16
CA LYS A 265 5.17 18.12 -2.39
C LYS A 265 6.00 17.19 -3.29
N ALA A 266 5.32 16.47 -4.19
CA ALA A 266 5.98 15.57 -5.15
C ALA A 266 6.84 16.32 -6.15
N ALA A 267 6.39 17.44 -6.68
CA ALA A 267 7.19 18.29 -7.59
C ALA A 267 8.47 18.78 -6.91
N ALA A 268 8.37 19.27 -5.67
CA ALA A 268 9.54 19.71 -4.89
C ALA A 268 10.49 18.52 -4.59
N TRP A 269 9.96 17.32 -4.34
CA TRP A 269 10.75 16.12 -4.14
C TRP A 269 11.42 15.68 -5.44
N GLN A 270 10.71 15.66 -6.55
CA GLN A 270 11.28 15.36 -7.87
C GLN A 270 12.43 16.31 -8.22
N GLU A 271 12.29 17.60 -7.95
CA GLU A 271 13.37 18.56 -8.19
C GLU A 271 14.64 18.22 -7.38
N LYS A 272 14.47 17.84 -6.09
CA LYS A 272 15.58 17.37 -5.24
C LYS A 272 16.24 16.11 -5.81
N LEU A 273 15.45 15.16 -6.28
CA LEU A 273 15.95 13.92 -6.88
C LEU A 273 16.69 14.19 -8.20
N THR A 274 16.19 15.10 -9.04
CA THR A 274 16.84 15.53 -10.28
C THR A 274 18.22 16.15 -9.99
N ARG A 275 18.28 17.10 -9.04
CA ARG A 275 19.55 17.70 -8.59
C ARG A 275 20.51 16.66 -8.02
N LEU A 276 20.00 15.69 -7.27
CA LEU A 276 20.82 14.58 -6.76
C LEU A 276 21.41 13.75 -7.90
N ALA A 277 20.59 13.37 -8.88
CA ALA A 277 21.05 12.63 -10.05
C ALA A 277 22.10 13.43 -10.85
N GLU A 278 21.89 14.70 -11.09
CA GLU A 278 22.84 15.60 -11.77
C GLU A 278 24.17 15.71 -11.00
N SER A 279 24.11 15.90 -9.69
CA SER A 279 25.31 16.01 -8.84
C SER A 279 26.16 14.72 -8.81
N LEU A 280 25.53 13.58 -9.11
CA LEU A 280 26.20 12.27 -9.19
C LEU A 280 26.55 11.86 -10.63
N GLY A 281 26.36 12.75 -11.63
CA GLY A 281 26.65 12.48 -13.04
C GLY A 281 25.70 11.50 -13.71
N LEU A 282 24.44 11.39 -13.21
CA LEU A 282 23.43 10.44 -13.67
C LEU A 282 22.28 11.08 -14.46
N LYS A 283 22.44 12.33 -14.93
CA LYS A 283 21.37 13.09 -15.62
C LYS A 283 20.66 12.27 -16.70
N ASP A 284 21.43 11.60 -17.57
CA ASP A 284 20.91 10.84 -18.71
C ASP A 284 20.54 9.39 -18.37
N ARG A 285 20.70 8.99 -17.10
CA ARG A 285 20.47 7.62 -16.62
C ARG A 285 19.26 7.49 -15.68
N VAL A 286 18.65 8.61 -15.31
CA VAL A 286 17.46 8.63 -14.46
C VAL A 286 16.32 9.27 -15.23
N VAL A 287 15.23 8.54 -15.36
CA VAL A 287 14.03 8.96 -16.08
C VAL A 287 12.87 9.06 -15.09
N PHE A 288 12.13 10.16 -15.12
CA PHE A 288 10.87 10.34 -14.40
C PHE A 288 9.74 10.36 -15.42
N THR A 289 8.84 9.38 -15.37
CA THR A 289 7.73 9.29 -16.33
C THR A 289 6.50 10.08 -15.88
N GLY A 290 6.39 10.37 -14.58
CA GLY A 290 5.12 10.76 -13.97
C GLY A 290 4.17 9.57 -13.86
N TYR A 291 2.87 9.86 -13.66
CA TYR A 291 1.82 8.84 -13.69
C TYR A 291 1.71 8.21 -15.08
N LEU A 292 1.62 6.90 -15.13
CA LEU A 292 1.35 6.14 -16.35
C LEU A 292 -0.04 5.50 -16.28
N PRO A 293 -0.84 5.60 -17.38
CA PRO A 293 -2.02 4.77 -17.56
C PRO A 293 -1.64 3.28 -17.59
N ARG A 294 -2.58 2.40 -17.28
CA ARG A 294 -2.35 0.95 -17.15
C ARG A 294 -1.57 0.36 -18.31
N GLY A 295 -1.93 0.60 -19.55
CA GLY A 295 -1.24 0.03 -20.71
C GLY A 295 0.21 0.46 -20.86
N GLU A 296 0.54 1.73 -20.55
CA GLU A 296 1.93 2.21 -20.53
C GLU A 296 2.70 1.65 -19.32
N LEU A 297 2.04 1.45 -18.18
CA LEU A 297 2.64 0.82 -17.00
C LEU A 297 2.97 -0.66 -17.29
N ASP A 298 2.08 -1.38 -17.99
CA ASP A 298 2.33 -2.74 -18.45
C ASP A 298 3.57 -2.80 -19.36
N ALA A 299 3.72 -1.81 -20.28
CA ALA A 299 4.90 -1.70 -21.13
C ALA A 299 6.18 -1.40 -20.34
N ALA A 300 6.10 -0.59 -19.28
CA ALA A 300 7.24 -0.33 -18.39
C ALA A 300 7.69 -1.61 -17.66
N TYR A 301 6.76 -2.40 -17.11
CA TYR A 301 7.07 -3.69 -16.50
C TYR A 301 7.64 -4.69 -17.51
N GLU A 302 7.09 -4.78 -18.72
CA GLU A 302 7.62 -5.68 -19.75
C GLU A 302 9.02 -5.26 -20.19
N ARG A 303 9.29 -3.94 -20.36
CA ARG A 303 10.59 -3.42 -20.82
C ARG A 303 11.67 -3.53 -19.76
N CYS A 304 11.36 -3.45 -18.48
CA CYS A 304 12.41 -3.47 -17.48
C CYS A 304 13.14 -4.82 -17.41
N ASP A 305 14.39 -4.80 -16.99
CA ASP A 305 15.21 -5.98 -16.75
C ASP A 305 15.16 -6.44 -15.30
N LEU A 306 14.95 -5.51 -14.37
CA LEU A 306 14.78 -5.76 -12.95
C LEU A 306 13.96 -4.65 -12.28
N PHE A 307 13.38 -4.98 -11.15
CA PHE A 307 12.53 -4.09 -10.35
C PHE A 307 13.19 -3.79 -9.01
N ILE A 308 13.00 -2.56 -8.49
CA ILE A 308 13.51 -2.18 -7.18
C ILE A 308 12.44 -1.48 -6.34
N LEU A 309 12.34 -1.83 -5.04
CA LEU A 309 11.50 -1.16 -4.05
C LEU A 309 12.31 -0.90 -2.76
N PRO A 310 13.15 0.15 -2.72
CA PRO A 310 14.05 0.42 -1.59
C PRO A 310 13.38 1.33 -0.55
N SER A 311 12.08 1.10 -0.28
CA SER A 311 11.28 1.93 0.61
C SER A 311 11.80 1.92 2.05
N ARG A 312 11.84 3.09 2.70
CA ARG A 312 12.11 3.22 4.13
C ARG A 312 10.96 2.70 5.00
N ALA A 313 9.75 2.77 4.44
CA ALA A 313 8.54 2.20 5.04
C ALA A 313 7.55 1.84 3.94
N GLU A 314 7.05 0.61 3.97
CA GLU A 314 6.07 0.11 3.01
C GLU A 314 5.11 -0.86 3.70
N GLY A 315 3.80 -0.63 3.56
CA GLY A 315 2.79 -1.50 4.17
C GLY A 315 2.91 -2.93 3.70
N PHE A 316 2.89 -3.13 2.38
CA PHE A 316 3.13 -4.44 1.79
C PHE A 316 4.06 -4.35 0.59
N GLY A 317 3.67 -3.61 -0.47
CA GLY A 317 4.47 -3.47 -1.68
C GLY A 317 3.96 -4.33 -2.84
N LEU A 318 2.67 -4.26 -3.15
CA LEU A 318 2.05 -5.01 -4.26
C LEU A 318 2.72 -4.79 -5.63
N VAL A 319 3.40 -3.68 -5.84
CA VAL A 319 4.19 -3.40 -7.05
C VAL A 319 5.32 -4.42 -7.30
N VAL A 320 5.80 -5.11 -6.24
CA VAL A 320 6.73 -6.24 -6.36
C VAL A 320 6.03 -7.46 -6.93
N ALA A 321 4.81 -7.73 -6.48
CA ALA A 321 3.96 -8.78 -7.04
C ALA A 321 3.67 -8.50 -8.52
N GLU A 322 3.40 -7.25 -8.88
CA GLU A 322 3.25 -6.82 -10.27
C GLU A 322 4.51 -7.14 -11.09
N ALA A 323 5.70 -6.79 -10.61
CA ALA A 323 6.96 -7.12 -11.28
C ALA A 323 7.16 -8.63 -11.46
N TRP A 324 6.79 -9.43 -10.47
CA TRP A 324 6.85 -10.90 -10.57
C TRP A 324 5.90 -11.47 -11.61
N LEU A 325 4.69 -10.89 -11.81
CA LEU A 325 3.78 -11.29 -12.89
C LEU A 325 4.43 -11.14 -14.27
N TYR A 326 5.29 -10.12 -14.44
CA TYR A 326 6.09 -9.92 -15.67
C TYR A 326 7.40 -10.74 -15.68
N GLY A 327 7.64 -11.57 -14.66
CA GLY A 327 8.85 -12.40 -14.56
C GLY A 327 10.11 -11.59 -14.32
N LYS A 328 10.01 -10.47 -13.60
CA LYS A 328 11.16 -9.61 -13.30
C LYS A 328 11.77 -9.96 -11.96
N PRO A 329 13.11 -10.08 -11.85
CA PRO A 329 13.79 -10.20 -10.57
C PRO A 329 13.63 -8.90 -9.79
N VAL A 330 13.55 -9.01 -8.47
CA VAL A 330 13.25 -7.88 -7.60
C VAL A 330 14.34 -7.63 -6.56
N ILE A 331 14.59 -6.36 -6.24
CA ILE A 331 15.37 -5.91 -5.09
C ILE A 331 14.41 -5.18 -4.16
N VAL A 332 14.19 -5.71 -2.96
CA VAL A 332 13.13 -5.25 -2.06
C VAL A 332 13.73 -4.88 -0.70
N SER A 333 13.27 -3.75 -0.16
CA SER A 333 13.60 -3.35 1.20
C SER A 333 13.11 -4.35 2.24
N SER A 334 13.92 -4.63 3.26
CA SER A 334 13.53 -5.38 4.45
C SER A 334 12.38 -4.72 5.26
N GLU A 335 12.12 -3.43 5.01
CA GLU A 335 11.02 -2.66 5.63
C GLU A 335 9.70 -2.73 4.82
N ALA A 336 9.66 -3.53 3.76
CA ALA A 336 8.44 -3.78 2.97
C ALA A 336 7.80 -5.10 3.42
N GLY A 337 6.49 -5.11 3.64
CA GLY A 337 5.79 -6.32 4.08
C GLY A 337 5.95 -7.51 3.15
N ILE A 338 6.04 -7.26 1.83
CA ILE A 338 6.26 -8.33 0.84
C ILE A 338 7.62 -9.04 0.99
N ALA A 339 8.58 -8.45 1.71
CA ALA A 339 9.86 -9.12 2.02
C ALA A 339 9.66 -10.45 2.77
N GLU A 340 8.53 -10.62 3.49
CA GLU A 340 8.18 -11.89 4.17
C GLU A 340 8.04 -13.08 3.21
N ILE A 341 7.77 -12.84 1.92
CA ILE A 341 7.60 -13.89 0.90
C ILE A 341 8.72 -13.90 -0.14
N VAL A 342 9.65 -12.96 -0.07
CA VAL A 342 10.85 -12.97 -0.92
C VAL A 342 11.85 -13.97 -0.35
N GLU A 343 12.15 -15.01 -1.11
CA GLU A 343 13.26 -15.92 -0.81
C GLU A 343 14.57 -15.26 -1.31
N ASP A 344 15.39 -14.75 -0.38
CA ASP A 344 16.61 -14.02 -0.70
C ASP A 344 17.56 -14.85 -1.57
N GLY A 345 18.05 -14.24 -2.66
CA GLY A 345 18.89 -14.89 -3.68
C GLY A 345 18.15 -15.85 -4.63
N LYS A 346 16.86 -16.10 -4.44
CA LYS A 346 16.07 -17.03 -5.29
C LYS A 346 14.93 -16.35 -6.03
N THR A 347 14.05 -15.62 -5.33
CA THR A 347 12.92 -14.89 -5.93
C THR A 347 13.18 -13.39 -6.02
N GLY A 348 14.23 -12.92 -5.35
CA GLY A 348 14.66 -11.53 -5.28
C GLY A 348 15.82 -11.37 -4.32
N TYR A 349 16.23 -10.13 -4.08
CA TYR A 349 17.15 -9.77 -3.00
C TYR A 349 16.40 -8.94 -1.97
N VAL A 350 16.56 -9.28 -0.68
CA VAL A 350 16.08 -8.47 0.45
C VAL A 350 17.24 -7.63 0.96
N VAL A 351 17.09 -6.31 0.95
CA VAL A 351 18.17 -5.37 1.24
C VAL A 351 17.80 -4.40 2.37
N ASN A 352 18.80 -3.95 3.12
CA ASN A 352 18.61 -2.86 4.07
C ASN A 352 18.47 -1.52 3.30
N PRO A 353 17.34 -0.79 3.42
CA PRO A 353 17.14 0.48 2.69
C PRO A 353 18.13 1.58 3.11
N HIS A 354 18.80 1.45 4.25
CA HIS A 354 19.82 2.39 4.69
C HIS A 354 21.23 2.06 4.20
N ASN A 355 21.40 0.94 3.48
CA ASN A 355 22.68 0.46 2.94
C ASN A 355 22.66 0.47 1.42
N TYR A 356 22.96 1.62 0.80
CA TYR A 356 22.95 1.75 -0.66
C TYR A 356 24.15 1.04 -1.33
N GLU A 357 25.20 0.63 -0.61
CA GLU A 357 26.26 -0.27 -1.12
C GLU A 357 25.71 -1.68 -1.37
N GLU A 358 24.95 -2.22 -0.43
CA GLU A 358 24.30 -3.53 -0.58
C GLU A 358 23.33 -3.54 -1.76
N ILE A 359 22.53 -2.46 -1.90
CA ILE A 359 21.63 -2.27 -3.04
C ILE A 359 22.43 -2.20 -4.36
N ALA A 360 23.55 -1.48 -4.39
CA ALA A 360 24.40 -1.39 -5.57
C ALA A 360 24.99 -2.75 -5.97
N GLU A 361 25.45 -3.56 -5.03
CA GLU A 361 25.94 -4.91 -5.32
C GLU A 361 24.84 -5.83 -5.86
N ALA A 362 23.61 -5.73 -5.34
CA ALA A 362 22.46 -6.45 -5.89
C ALA A 362 22.14 -6.01 -7.33
N LEU A 363 22.15 -4.70 -7.60
CA LEU A 363 22.01 -4.15 -8.96
C LEU A 363 23.10 -4.70 -9.91
N ILE A 364 24.35 -4.69 -9.50
CA ILE A 364 25.50 -5.16 -10.30
C ILE A 364 25.35 -6.66 -10.60
N ARG A 365 25.03 -7.48 -9.60
CA ARG A 365 24.85 -8.94 -9.78
C ARG A 365 23.78 -9.24 -10.81
N LEU A 366 22.63 -8.56 -10.72
CA LEU A 366 21.54 -8.75 -11.67
C LEU A 366 21.88 -8.16 -13.04
N ALA A 367 22.52 -7.00 -13.11
CA ALA A 367 22.91 -6.38 -14.39
C ALA A 367 23.89 -7.25 -15.19
N GLN A 368 24.86 -7.87 -14.53
CA GLN A 368 25.91 -8.66 -15.16
C GLN A 368 25.49 -10.10 -15.51
N ASN A 369 24.34 -10.57 -15.05
CA ASN A 369 23.96 -11.98 -15.19
C ASN A 369 22.51 -12.13 -15.69
N GLU A 370 22.36 -12.20 -17.01
CA GLU A 370 21.05 -12.38 -17.66
C GLU A 370 20.36 -13.70 -17.24
N LYS A 371 21.14 -14.79 -17.14
CA LYS A 371 20.61 -16.09 -16.72
C LYS A 371 20.03 -16.00 -15.30
N LEU A 372 20.74 -15.35 -14.38
CA LEU A 372 20.26 -15.13 -13.01
C LEU A 372 18.96 -14.30 -13.00
N ARG A 373 18.89 -13.24 -13.84
CA ARG A 373 17.65 -12.44 -13.96
C ARG A 373 16.48 -13.31 -14.39
N ALA A 374 16.67 -14.17 -15.41
CA ALA A 374 15.62 -15.04 -15.91
C ALA A 374 15.18 -16.08 -14.88
N GLU A 375 16.13 -16.75 -14.22
CA GLU A 375 15.86 -17.77 -13.18
C GLU A 375 15.12 -17.17 -11.97
N MET A 376 15.57 -16.01 -11.50
CA MET A 376 14.98 -15.30 -10.35
C MET A 376 13.60 -14.74 -10.70
N GLY A 377 13.43 -14.19 -11.89
CA GLY A 377 12.12 -13.70 -12.36
C GLY A 377 11.09 -14.81 -12.49
N GLU A 378 11.49 -15.97 -13.02
CA GLU A 378 10.60 -17.14 -13.13
C GLU A 378 10.26 -17.74 -11.74
N ALA A 379 11.21 -17.74 -10.81
CA ALA A 379 10.97 -18.13 -9.44
C ALA A 379 9.96 -17.16 -8.76
N GLY A 380 10.10 -15.86 -8.99
CA GLY A 380 9.17 -14.83 -8.52
C GLY A 380 7.77 -15.02 -9.11
N ARG A 381 7.66 -15.36 -10.41
CA ARG A 381 6.37 -15.65 -11.05
C ARG A 381 5.62 -16.83 -10.42
N ARG A 382 6.33 -17.80 -9.89
CA ARG A 382 5.71 -18.89 -9.11
C ARG A 382 5.36 -18.44 -7.70
N ALA A 383 6.19 -17.61 -7.09
CA ALA A 383 5.97 -17.13 -5.73
C ALA A 383 4.73 -16.22 -5.63
N VAL A 384 4.39 -15.45 -6.68
CA VAL A 384 3.27 -14.51 -6.67
C VAL A 384 1.89 -15.17 -6.53
N GLU A 385 1.76 -16.47 -6.80
CA GLU A 385 0.50 -17.22 -6.69
C GLU A 385 -0.15 -17.13 -5.31
N VAL A 386 0.65 -16.94 -4.26
CA VAL A 386 0.13 -16.74 -2.90
C VAL A 386 -0.63 -15.42 -2.73
N LEU A 387 -0.48 -14.51 -3.68
CA LEU A 387 -1.13 -13.20 -3.71
C LEU A 387 -2.27 -13.13 -4.73
N SER A 388 -2.76 -14.26 -5.24
CA SER A 388 -3.90 -14.27 -6.15
C SER A 388 -5.17 -13.82 -5.43
N ILE A 389 -6.04 -13.11 -6.16
CA ILE A 389 -7.32 -12.64 -5.62
C ILE A 389 -8.21 -13.82 -5.24
N GLU A 390 -8.16 -14.92 -5.98
CA GLU A 390 -8.93 -16.13 -5.71
C GLU A 390 -8.61 -16.69 -4.32
N ARG A 391 -7.31 -16.78 -3.99
CA ARG A 391 -6.86 -17.26 -2.70
C ARG A 391 -7.20 -16.27 -1.58
N GLY A 392 -6.85 -15.00 -1.76
CA GLY A 392 -7.04 -13.99 -0.72
C GLY A 392 -8.50 -13.80 -0.35
N LEU A 393 -9.41 -13.78 -1.35
CA LEU A 393 -10.85 -13.69 -1.11
C LEU A 393 -11.42 -14.91 -0.40
N LYS A 394 -10.94 -16.10 -0.75
CA LYS A 394 -11.36 -17.33 -0.06
C LYS A 394 -10.97 -17.30 1.41
N GLU A 395 -9.71 -16.98 1.70
CA GLU A 395 -9.21 -16.86 3.08
C GLU A 395 -10.00 -15.78 3.86
N GLU A 396 -10.31 -14.64 3.22
CA GLU A 396 -11.06 -13.55 3.84
C GLU A 396 -12.52 -13.94 4.13
N ALA A 397 -13.18 -14.60 3.17
CA ALA A 397 -14.55 -15.09 3.36
C ALA A 397 -14.63 -16.16 4.47
N GLU A 398 -13.65 -17.06 4.57
CA GLU A 398 -13.57 -18.06 5.64
C GLU A 398 -13.45 -17.40 7.01
N VAL A 399 -12.62 -16.34 7.14
CA VAL A 399 -12.51 -15.57 8.39
C VAL A 399 -13.82 -14.88 8.75
N LEU A 400 -14.46 -14.20 7.79
CA LEU A 400 -15.74 -13.51 8.05
C LEU A 400 -16.82 -14.50 8.49
N LYS A 401 -16.90 -15.66 7.83
CA LYS A 401 -17.83 -16.73 8.19
C LYS A 401 -17.57 -17.29 9.59
N ASP A 402 -16.31 -17.60 9.92
CA ASP A 402 -15.91 -18.09 11.24
C ASP A 402 -16.28 -17.09 12.36
N VAL A 403 -16.18 -15.79 12.07
CA VAL A 403 -16.55 -14.74 13.04
C VAL A 403 -18.07 -14.69 13.25
N VAL A 404 -18.85 -14.80 12.20
CA VAL A 404 -20.34 -14.80 12.29
C VAL A 404 -20.83 -16.05 13.02
N GLU A 405 -20.34 -17.25 12.64
CA GLU A 405 -20.72 -18.52 13.27
C GLU A 405 -20.29 -18.62 14.73
N GLY A 406 -19.15 -18.05 15.08
CA GLY A 406 -18.64 -18.04 16.46
C GLY A 406 -19.29 -16.99 17.37
N ALA A 407 -20.10 -16.07 16.83
CA ALA A 407 -20.89 -15.10 17.56
C ALA A 407 -22.33 -15.59 17.83
N SER A 408 -22.77 -16.63 17.15
CA SER A 408 -24.06 -17.32 17.31
C SER A 408 -24.00 -18.27 18.51
#